data_259351532dff3380d9c65c33847cb19c
#
_entry.id   259351532dff3380d9c65c33847cb19c
#
_cell.length_a   1.000
_cell.length_b   1.000
_cell.length_c   1.000
_cell.angle_alpha   90.00
_cell.angle_beta   90.00
_cell.angle_gamma   90.00
#
_symmetry.space_group_name_H-M   'P 1'
#
loop_
_entity.id
_entity.type
_entity.pdbx_description
1 polymer ?
#
loop_
_entity_poly.entity_id
_entity_poly.type
_entity_poly.pdbx_seq_one_letter_code
_entity_poly.pdbx_strand_id
1 'polypeptide(L)'
;MQVGTRLYIPPMQKRNTEVNIYIEPTGQSVSETLLNEARSVGQYLTYLAAFSYEARRDGSLEPMPIEGIPEVARETGASIMMVVSNLENGQFSGELGRAILQSSAVQDVLLENIVDEANRIGQVTDIHFDFEFLPADQREAYNNFLRKATNYLHENGFLVSTALAPKTSAEQAGQWYEAHDYRAHGEIVDFSVLMTYEWGYSAGPPMAVSPITEVEKVIQFALTQMPAEKIMMGQNLYGYDWTLPFVPGGQYARAVSPQRAIEIAAANNAVIDYDTTAQAPNFNYVDDAGKAHKVWFEDARSIQAKFNLMKRLNLRGISYWKLGFAFPQNWLLISENFNVVKR
;
A
#
# COMPACT_ATOMS: atom_id res chain seq x y z
N MET A 1 -25.46 -13.45 -35.25
CA MET A 1 -25.89 -14.58 -34.41
C MET A 1 -27.32 -14.92 -34.72
N GLN A 2 -27.65 -16.19 -34.94
CA GLN A 2 -29.05 -16.59 -35.11
C GLN A 2 -29.74 -16.61 -33.74
N VAL A 3 -31.04 -16.25 -33.74
CA VAL A 3 -31.86 -16.34 -32.53
C VAL A 3 -31.91 -17.79 -32.07
N GLY A 4 -31.51 -18.05 -30.79
CA GLY A 4 -31.45 -19.39 -30.21
C GLY A 4 -30.03 -19.98 -30.11
N THR A 5 -28.99 -19.29 -30.58
CA THR A 5 -27.60 -19.71 -30.37
C THR A 5 -27.25 -19.64 -28.88
N ARG A 6 -26.91 -20.77 -28.29
CA ARG A 6 -26.38 -20.81 -26.90
C ARG A 6 -24.90 -20.51 -26.94
N LEU A 7 -24.51 -19.42 -26.28
CA LEU A 7 -23.10 -19.08 -26.02
C LEU A 7 -22.68 -19.78 -24.72
N TYR A 8 -21.69 -20.65 -24.82
CA TYR A 8 -20.99 -21.14 -23.65
C TYR A 8 -19.84 -20.17 -23.35
N ILE A 9 -19.95 -19.44 -22.25
CA ILE A 9 -18.87 -18.63 -21.68
C ILE A 9 -18.25 -19.49 -20.57
N PRO A 10 -17.06 -20.07 -20.78
CA PRO A 10 -16.42 -20.84 -19.73
C PRO A 10 -16.16 -19.92 -18.53
N PRO A 11 -16.40 -20.38 -17.29
CA PRO A 11 -16.05 -19.61 -16.12
C PRO A 11 -14.55 -19.29 -16.16
N MET A 12 -14.20 -18.00 -16.03
CA MET A 12 -12.80 -17.63 -15.86
C MET A 12 -12.28 -18.29 -14.59
N GLN A 13 -11.20 -19.05 -14.69
CA GLN A 13 -10.51 -19.56 -13.52
C GLN A 13 -9.91 -18.36 -12.78
N LYS A 14 -10.55 -18.00 -11.66
CA LYS A 14 -10.02 -16.98 -10.75
C LYS A 14 -8.83 -17.60 -10.01
N ARG A 15 -7.77 -16.84 -9.95
CA ARG A 15 -6.58 -17.17 -9.19
C ARG A 15 -6.76 -16.74 -7.75
N ASN A 16 -6.18 -17.49 -6.80
CA ASN A 16 -6.07 -17.07 -5.41
C ASN A 16 -5.11 -15.87 -5.31
N THR A 17 -5.47 -14.86 -4.53
CA THR A 17 -4.66 -13.68 -4.29
C THR A 17 -4.85 -13.17 -2.87
N GLU A 18 -3.84 -12.53 -2.31
CA GLU A 18 -3.95 -11.79 -1.07
C GLU A 18 -4.19 -10.30 -1.37
N VAL A 19 -5.05 -9.70 -0.58
CA VAL A 19 -5.44 -8.28 -0.71
C VAL A 19 -5.29 -7.62 0.64
N ASN A 20 -4.46 -6.59 0.69
CA ASN A 20 -4.27 -5.75 1.86
C ASN A 20 -4.80 -4.34 1.60
N ILE A 21 -5.27 -3.67 2.65
CA ILE A 21 -5.52 -2.24 2.65
C ILE A 21 -5.05 -1.63 3.97
N TYR A 22 -4.34 -0.51 3.87
CA TYR A 22 -3.95 0.25 5.04
C TYR A 22 -5.13 1.08 5.56
N ILE A 23 -5.36 1.00 6.88
CA ILE A 23 -6.29 1.84 7.61
C ILE A 23 -5.48 2.77 8.54
N GLU A 24 -5.61 4.07 8.32
CA GLU A 24 -4.91 5.10 9.08
C GLU A 24 -5.93 6.00 9.78
N PRO A 25 -6.23 5.77 11.06
CA PRO A 25 -7.07 6.66 11.84
C PRO A 25 -6.41 8.02 12.01
N THR A 26 -7.18 9.09 11.79
CA THR A 26 -6.74 10.46 12.04
C THR A 26 -7.34 10.95 13.35
N GLY A 27 -6.52 11.14 14.38
CA GLY A 27 -6.98 11.59 15.70
C GLY A 27 -6.89 10.53 16.78
N GLN A 28 -7.65 10.70 17.88
CA GLN A 28 -7.57 9.86 19.08
C GLN A 28 -8.46 8.61 19.04
N SER A 29 -9.29 8.47 18.00
CA SER A 29 -10.20 7.31 17.83
C SER A 29 -10.39 7.00 16.36
N VAL A 30 -10.79 5.76 16.06
CA VAL A 30 -11.21 5.35 14.71
C VAL A 30 -12.60 5.89 14.44
N SER A 31 -12.78 6.66 13.36
CA SER A 31 -14.11 7.20 13.04
C SER A 31 -15.07 6.11 12.55
N GLU A 32 -16.37 6.25 12.88
CA GLU A 32 -17.41 5.35 12.39
C GLU A 32 -17.47 5.29 10.85
N THR A 33 -17.19 6.41 10.19
CA THR A 33 -17.12 6.45 8.72
C THR A 33 -16.05 5.50 8.21
N LEU A 34 -14.85 5.53 8.80
CA LEU A 34 -13.72 4.68 8.40
C LEU A 34 -14.01 3.20 8.71
N LEU A 35 -14.62 2.89 9.86
CA LEU A 35 -15.04 1.53 10.23
C LEU A 35 -16.12 0.99 9.28
N ASN A 36 -17.10 1.82 8.91
CA ASN A 36 -18.15 1.43 7.97
C ASN A 36 -17.59 1.19 6.57
N GLU A 37 -16.64 1.99 6.13
CA GLU A 37 -15.93 1.77 4.88
C GLU A 37 -15.13 0.45 4.93
N ALA A 38 -14.39 0.20 6.02
CA ALA A 38 -13.68 -1.06 6.23
C ALA A 38 -14.62 -2.27 6.20
N ARG A 39 -15.80 -2.21 6.84
CA ARG A 39 -16.83 -3.26 6.78
C ARG A 39 -17.30 -3.51 5.35
N SER A 40 -17.53 -2.43 4.59
CA SER A 40 -18.04 -2.54 3.21
C SER A 40 -17.09 -3.25 2.26
N VAL A 41 -15.78 -3.12 2.48
CA VAL A 41 -14.74 -3.71 1.63
C VAL A 41 -14.11 -4.97 2.23
N GLY A 42 -14.31 -5.26 3.50
CA GLY A 42 -13.61 -6.30 4.24
C GLY A 42 -13.75 -7.71 3.67
N GLN A 43 -14.89 -8.02 3.01
CA GLN A 43 -15.06 -9.28 2.30
C GLN A 43 -14.04 -9.50 1.17
N TYR A 44 -13.46 -8.42 0.62
CA TYR A 44 -12.46 -8.43 -0.44
C TYR A 44 -11.02 -8.37 0.09
N LEU A 45 -10.82 -8.47 1.40
CA LEU A 45 -9.51 -8.31 2.03
C LEU A 45 -9.03 -9.63 2.63
N THR A 46 -7.72 -9.85 2.53
CA THR A 46 -6.97 -10.80 3.37
C THR A 46 -6.56 -10.11 4.66
N TYR A 47 -6.01 -8.89 4.51
CA TYR A 47 -5.48 -8.10 5.61
C TYR A 47 -6.10 -6.72 5.68
N LEU A 48 -6.34 -6.26 6.90
CA LEU A 48 -6.60 -4.88 7.26
C LEU A 48 -5.37 -4.37 8.00
N ALA A 49 -4.53 -3.58 7.34
CA ALA A 49 -3.26 -3.12 7.87
C ALA A 49 -3.45 -1.89 8.76
N ALA A 50 -3.32 -2.08 10.06
CA ALA A 50 -3.44 -1.02 11.07
C ALA A 50 -2.18 -0.14 11.06
N PHE A 51 -2.26 1.04 10.45
CA PHE A 51 -1.15 1.98 10.25
C PHE A 51 -1.28 3.16 11.22
N SER A 52 -0.31 3.36 12.13
CA SER A 52 0.80 2.49 12.48
C SER A 52 1.09 2.58 13.98
N TYR A 53 1.70 1.54 14.52
CA TYR A 53 2.36 1.57 15.82
C TYR A 53 3.75 2.16 15.64
N GLU A 54 4.06 3.27 16.31
CA GLU A 54 5.35 3.93 16.18
C GLU A 54 6.35 3.32 17.16
N ALA A 55 7.46 2.76 16.65
CA ALA A 55 8.54 2.30 17.49
C ALA A 55 9.25 3.47 18.16
N ARG A 56 9.66 3.33 19.43
CA ARG A 56 10.37 4.35 20.19
C ARG A 56 11.84 3.95 20.41
N ARG A 57 12.68 4.94 20.76
CA ARG A 57 14.13 4.76 20.96
C ARG A 57 14.48 3.79 22.08
N ASP A 58 13.58 3.54 23.01
CA ASP A 58 13.74 2.59 24.12
C ASP A 58 13.13 1.20 23.83
N GLY A 59 12.57 1.00 22.65
CA GLY A 59 11.88 -0.22 22.24
C GLY A 59 10.40 -0.27 22.62
N SER A 60 9.85 0.76 23.27
CA SER A 60 8.40 0.85 23.47
C SER A 60 7.67 1.14 22.18
N LEU A 61 6.36 0.87 22.16
CA LEU A 61 5.46 1.20 21.07
C LEU A 61 4.55 2.34 21.49
N GLU A 62 4.45 3.38 20.65
CA GLU A 62 3.35 4.32 20.74
C GLU A 62 2.11 3.68 20.12
N PRO A 63 1.03 3.48 20.90
CA PRO A 63 -0.16 2.84 20.39
C PRO A 63 -0.93 3.75 19.44
N MET A 64 -1.54 3.15 18.42
CA MET A 64 -2.53 3.81 17.57
C MET A 64 -3.96 3.51 18.05
N PRO A 65 -4.95 4.34 17.69
CA PRO A 65 -6.36 3.99 17.88
C PRO A 65 -6.69 2.72 17.11
N ILE A 66 -7.17 1.68 17.81
CA ILE A 66 -7.46 0.36 17.23
C ILE A 66 -8.91 -0.07 17.43
N GLU A 67 -9.67 0.66 18.24
CA GLU A 67 -11.04 0.31 18.63
C GLU A 67 -11.95 0.15 17.41
N GLY A 68 -12.67 -0.96 17.32
CA GLY A 68 -13.55 -1.32 16.22
C GLY A 68 -12.86 -2.03 15.05
N ILE A 69 -11.53 -1.90 14.88
CA ILE A 69 -10.80 -2.58 13.79
C ILE A 69 -10.79 -4.10 13.98
N PRO A 70 -10.52 -4.66 15.18
CA PRO A 70 -10.58 -6.10 15.41
C PRO A 70 -11.97 -6.69 15.18
N GLU A 71 -13.03 -5.96 15.54
CA GLU A 71 -14.42 -6.33 15.30
C GLU A 71 -14.70 -6.42 13.80
N VAL A 72 -14.32 -5.40 13.04
CA VAL A 72 -14.45 -5.38 11.57
C VAL A 72 -13.69 -6.53 10.92
N ALA A 73 -12.47 -6.80 11.35
CA ALA A 73 -11.67 -7.92 10.86
C ALA A 73 -12.40 -9.25 11.09
N ARG A 74 -12.92 -9.49 12.30
CA ARG A 74 -13.67 -10.69 12.66
C ARG A 74 -14.98 -10.83 11.85
N GLU A 75 -15.74 -9.74 11.72
CA GLU A 75 -17.01 -9.71 10.98
C GLU A 75 -16.84 -10.04 9.50
N THR A 76 -15.73 -9.62 8.91
CA THR A 76 -15.48 -9.74 7.47
C THR A 76 -14.56 -10.91 7.10
N GLY A 77 -14.02 -11.61 8.10
CA GLY A 77 -13.05 -12.69 7.90
C GLY A 77 -11.70 -12.20 7.35
N ALA A 78 -11.37 -10.92 7.55
CA ALA A 78 -10.03 -10.40 7.31
C ALA A 78 -9.16 -10.61 8.56
N SER A 79 -7.84 -10.67 8.39
CA SER A 79 -6.88 -10.64 9.49
C SER A 79 -6.32 -9.23 9.66
N ILE A 80 -5.77 -8.94 10.83
CA ILE A 80 -5.05 -7.69 11.05
C ILE A 80 -3.57 -7.89 10.67
N MET A 81 -3.05 -6.98 9.88
CA MET A 81 -1.62 -6.75 9.69
C MET A 81 -1.22 -5.60 10.62
N MET A 82 -0.44 -5.89 11.65
CA MET A 82 0.04 -4.86 12.58
C MET A 82 1.24 -4.16 11.98
N VAL A 83 1.08 -2.89 11.62
CA VAL A 83 2.16 -2.09 11.01
C VAL A 83 3.00 -1.45 12.11
N VAL A 84 4.30 -1.69 12.10
CA VAL A 84 5.29 -1.07 12.98
C VAL A 84 6.19 -0.16 12.16
N SER A 85 6.22 1.13 12.48
CA SER A 85 6.94 2.15 11.72
C SER A 85 8.00 2.86 12.54
N ASN A 86 8.97 3.50 11.84
CA ASN A 86 9.92 4.43 12.43
C ASN A 86 9.44 5.89 12.30
N LEU A 87 8.13 6.10 12.42
CA LEU A 87 7.58 7.47 12.50
C LEU A 87 7.99 8.15 13.81
N GLU A 88 8.36 9.42 13.71
CA GLU A 88 8.69 10.29 14.84
C GLU A 88 8.16 11.70 14.52
N ASN A 89 7.23 12.22 15.32
CA ASN A 89 6.57 13.50 15.06
C ASN A 89 5.88 13.57 13.69
N GLY A 90 5.24 12.49 13.25
CA GLY A 90 4.48 12.41 12.01
C GLY A 90 5.33 12.31 10.73
N GLN A 91 6.61 12.03 10.83
CA GLN A 91 7.52 11.82 9.70
C GLN A 91 8.41 10.59 9.94
N PHE A 92 8.77 9.89 8.88
CA PHE A 92 9.74 8.81 8.99
C PHE A 92 11.13 9.35 9.39
N SER A 93 11.70 8.80 10.47
CA SER A 93 12.95 9.24 11.06
C SER A 93 14.05 8.20 10.86
N GLY A 94 15.00 8.49 9.98
CA GLY A 94 16.18 7.63 9.78
C GLY A 94 17.04 7.52 11.03
N GLU A 95 17.09 8.57 11.86
CA GLU A 95 17.85 8.57 13.12
C GLU A 95 17.16 7.73 14.21
N LEU A 96 15.83 7.70 14.26
CA LEU A 96 15.11 6.76 15.11
C LEU A 96 15.38 5.32 14.64
N GLY A 97 15.26 5.06 13.34
CA GLY A 97 15.58 3.75 12.77
C GLY A 97 17.00 3.32 13.11
N ARG A 98 18.00 4.19 12.92
CA ARG A 98 19.41 3.93 13.33
C ARG A 98 19.51 3.56 14.80
N ALA A 99 18.88 4.31 15.70
CA ALA A 99 18.95 4.07 17.13
C ALA A 99 18.43 2.67 17.52
N ILE A 100 17.31 2.24 16.91
CA ILE A 100 16.74 0.90 17.11
C ILE A 100 17.65 -0.18 16.52
N LEU A 101 18.13 0.00 15.29
CA LEU A 101 18.88 -1.00 14.56
C LEU A 101 20.27 -1.26 15.15
N GLN A 102 20.86 -0.29 15.86
CA GLN A 102 22.17 -0.41 16.48
C GLN A 102 22.17 -0.98 17.90
N SER A 103 21.00 -1.20 18.51
CA SER A 103 20.88 -1.69 19.88
C SER A 103 20.12 -3.01 19.97
N SER A 104 20.81 -4.13 20.16
CA SER A 104 20.16 -5.44 20.35
C SER A 104 19.18 -5.44 21.53
N ALA A 105 19.50 -4.76 22.64
CA ALA A 105 18.64 -4.66 23.80
C ALA A 105 17.32 -3.92 23.49
N VAL A 106 17.39 -2.82 22.71
CA VAL A 106 16.18 -2.09 22.25
C VAL A 106 15.34 -2.96 21.32
N GLN A 107 15.98 -3.72 20.43
CA GLN A 107 15.27 -4.65 19.55
C GLN A 107 14.56 -5.75 20.33
N ASP A 108 15.17 -6.30 21.39
CA ASP A 108 14.54 -7.32 22.24
C ASP A 108 13.28 -6.76 22.90
N VAL A 109 13.36 -5.59 23.51
CA VAL A 109 12.21 -4.90 24.12
C VAL A 109 11.13 -4.58 23.08
N LEU A 110 11.52 -4.12 21.89
CA LEU A 110 10.57 -3.83 20.82
C LEU A 110 9.81 -5.08 20.38
N LEU A 111 10.49 -6.19 20.19
CA LEU A 111 9.88 -7.45 19.75
C LEU A 111 8.96 -8.05 20.83
N GLU A 112 9.32 -7.95 22.11
CA GLU A 112 8.44 -8.33 23.23
C GLU A 112 7.15 -7.49 23.23
N ASN A 113 7.29 -6.16 23.13
CA ASN A 113 6.13 -5.25 23.08
C ASN A 113 5.22 -5.49 21.86
N ILE A 114 5.80 -5.83 20.70
CA ILE A 114 5.03 -6.18 19.49
C ILE A 114 4.18 -7.43 19.74
N VAL A 115 4.78 -8.49 20.30
CA VAL A 115 4.07 -9.75 20.59
C VAL A 115 2.96 -9.54 21.64
N ASP A 116 3.24 -8.80 22.70
CA ASP A 116 2.27 -8.49 23.74
C ASP A 116 1.08 -7.71 23.18
N GLU A 117 1.34 -6.69 22.38
CA GLU A 117 0.31 -5.87 21.75
C GLU A 117 -0.48 -6.65 20.70
N ALA A 118 0.16 -7.45 19.85
CA ALA A 118 -0.52 -8.29 18.87
C ALA A 118 -1.47 -9.29 19.52
N ASN A 119 -1.04 -9.90 20.65
CA ASN A 119 -1.86 -10.81 21.44
C ASN A 119 -3.02 -10.08 22.13
N ARG A 120 -2.80 -8.84 22.62
CA ARG A 120 -3.85 -8.01 23.21
C ARG A 120 -4.95 -7.64 22.22
N ILE A 121 -4.55 -7.28 20.99
CA ILE A 121 -5.47 -6.94 19.90
C ILE A 121 -6.28 -8.17 19.48
N GLY A 122 -5.62 -9.31 19.33
CA GLY A 122 -6.19 -10.49 18.69
C GLY A 122 -6.39 -10.29 17.17
N GLN A 123 -6.71 -11.37 16.45
CA GLN A 123 -6.89 -11.33 14.98
C GLN A 123 -5.64 -10.89 14.18
N VAL A 124 -4.51 -10.60 14.82
CA VAL A 124 -3.23 -10.29 14.16
C VAL A 124 -2.63 -11.58 13.64
N THR A 125 -2.27 -11.59 12.36
CA THR A 125 -1.59 -12.72 11.72
C THR A 125 -0.26 -12.33 11.09
N ASP A 126 -0.03 -11.03 10.88
CA ASP A 126 1.17 -10.51 10.25
C ASP A 126 1.70 -9.28 10.99
N ILE A 127 3.01 -9.24 11.22
CA ILE A 127 3.73 -8.06 11.70
C ILE A 127 4.46 -7.43 10.52
N HIS A 128 4.09 -6.22 10.18
CA HIS A 128 4.55 -5.50 9.02
C HIS A 128 5.50 -4.36 9.39
N PHE A 129 6.78 -4.48 9.05
CA PHE A 129 7.75 -3.42 9.29
C PHE A 129 7.76 -2.43 8.12
N ASP A 130 7.38 -1.20 8.41
CA ASP A 130 7.42 -0.06 7.50
C ASP A 130 8.45 0.96 8.00
N PHE A 131 9.73 0.62 7.81
CA PHE A 131 10.86 1.46 8.18
C PHE A 131 11.39 2.15 6.93
N GLU A 132 11.21 3.47 6.87
CA GLU A 132 11.58 4.26 5.70
C GLU A 132 12.68 5.28 6.02
N PHE A 133 13.31 5.82 4.97
CA PHE A 133 14.36 6.84 5.03
C PHE A 133 15.54 6.46 5.94
N LEU A 134 15.79 5.17 6.10
CA LEU A 134 16.95 4.68 6.83
C LEU A 134 18.24 5.11 6.12
N PRO A 135 19.26 5.56 6.87
CA PRO A 135 20.57 5.86 6.27
C PRO A 135 21.17 4.64 5.56
N ALA A 136 21.87 4.87 4.45
CA ALA A 136 22.43 3.81 3.61
C ALA A 136 23.33 2.82 4.38
N ASP A 137 24.09 3.32 5.36
CA ASP A 137 24.95 2.53 6.23
C ASP A 137 24.20 1.63 7.22
N GLN A 138 22.86 1.76 7.31
CA GLN A 138 21.99 0.91 8.13
C GLN A 138 21.41 -0.29 7.38
N ARG A 139 21.71 -0.47 6.08
CA ARG A 139 21.19 -1.57 5.25
C ARG A 139 21.42 -2.94 5.90
N GLU A 140 22.66 -3.26 6.27
CA GLU A 140 22.99 -4.54 6.90
C GLU A 140 22.43 -4.66 8.32
N ALA A 141 22.37 -3.57 9.07
CA ALA A 141 21.75 -3.56 10.39
C ALA A 141 20.25 -3.85 10.29
N TYR A 142 19.56 -3.31 9.27
CA TYR A 142 18.15 -3.60 9.01
C TYR A 142 17.94 -5.06 8.60
N ASN A 143 18.75 -5.60 7.68
CA ASN A 143 18.71 -7.01 7.32
C ASN A 143 18.90 -7.93 8.55
N ASN A 144 19.84 -7.59 9.44
CA ASN A 144 20.09 -8.37 10.66
C ASN A 144 18.96 -8.28 11.67
N PHE A 145 18.37 -7.09 11.83
CA PHE A 145 17.17 -6.91 12.65
C PHE A 145 16.01 -7.75 12.11
N LEU A 146 15.77 -7.74 10.81
CA LEU A 146 14.69 -8.53 10.20
C LEU A 146 14.90 -10.04 10.39
N ARG A 147 16.15 -10.55 10.31
CA ARG A 147 16.41 -11.98 10.62
C ARG A 147 16.06 -12.32 12.07
N LYS A 148 16.45 -11.46 13.01
CA LYS A 148 16.11 -11.61 14.42
C LYS A 148 14.60 -11.54 14.64
N ALA A 149 13.96 -10.52 14.08
CA ALA A 149 12.52 -10.30 14.19
C ALA A 149 11.73 -11.46 13.60
N THR A 150 12.06 -11.91 12.40
CA THR A 150 11.36 -13.01 11.72
C THR A 150 11.43 -14.30 12.54
N ASN A 151 12.62 -14.66 13.05
CA ASN A 151 12.76 -15.85 13.89
C ASN A 151 11.88 -15.75 15.14
N TYR A 152 11.98 -14.64 15.87
CA TYR A 152 11.25 -14.43 17.12
C TYR A 152 9.72 -14.40 16.90
N LEU A 153 9.25 -13.71 15.86
CA LEU A 153 7.84 -13.56 15.56
C LEU A 153 7.23 -14.86 15.01
N HIS A 154 7.98 -15.65 14.21
CA HIS A 154 7.57 -16.98 13.78
C HIS A 154 7.38 -17.94 14.97
N GLU A 155 8.29 -17.91 15.97
CA GLU A 155 8.15 -18.69 17.21
C GLU A 155 6.87 -18.32 17.99
N ASN A 156 6.38 -17.07 17.82
CA ASN A 156 5.15 -16.58 18.42
C ASN A 156 3.91 -16.70 17.49
N GLY A 157 4.07 -17.31 16.31
CA GLY A 157 2.95 -17.66 15.42
C GLY A 157 2.54 -16.55 14.43
N PHE A 158 3.33 -15.50 14.26
CA PHE A 158 3.06 -14.40 13.33
C PHE A 158 3.87 -14.54 12.04
N LEU A 159 3.28 -14.16 10.92
CA LEU A 159 4.01 -13.88 9.69
C LEU A 159 4.75 -12.53 9.83
N VAL A 160 5.77 -12.34 9.01
CA VAL A 160 6.55 -11.10 8.97
C VAL A 160 6.60 -10.57 7.54
N SER A 161 6.27 -9.30 7.37
CA SER A 161 6.34 -8.63 6.08
C SER A 161 6.99 -7.25 6.20
N THR A 162 7.36 -6.67 5.05
CA THR A 162 7.99 -5.35 4.99
C THR A 162 7.43 -4.50 3.86
N ALA A 163 7.40 -3.16 4.07
CA ALA A 163 7.24 -2.20 3.00
C ALA A 163 8.61 -1.85 2.38
N LEU A 164 8.66 -1.77 1.06
CA LEU A 164 9.88 -1.47 0.30
C LEU A 164 9.66 -0.33 -0.68
N ALA A 165 10.59 0.63 -0.68
CA ALA A 165 10.64 1.71 -1.65
C ALA A 165 10.79 1.16 -3.08
N PRO A 166 10.21 1.83 -4.11
CA PRO A 166 10.15 1.31 -5.48
C PRO A 166 11.48 1.42 -6.21
N LYS A 167 12.30 0.37 -6.17
CA LYS A 167 13.62 0.30 -6.83
C LYS A 167 13.55 -0.37 -8.18
N THR A 168 14.41 0.10 -9.10
CA THR A 168 14.62 -0.50 -10.43
C THR A 168 16.03 -1.07 -10.62
N SER A 169 16.91 -0.90 -9.61
CA SER A 169 18.24 -1.51 -9.55
C SER A 169 18.70 -1.68 -8.10
N ALA A 170 19.68 -2.54 -7.86
CA ALA A 170 20.24 -2.76 -6.52
C ALA A 170 20.98 -1.52 -6.00
N GLU A 171 21.62 -0.79 -6.90
CA GLU A 171 22.45 0.40 -6.62
C GLU A 171 21.66 1.71 -6.74
N GLN A 172 20.32 1.66 -6.80
CA GLN A 172 19.52 2.88 -6.89
C GLN A 172 19.81 3.78 -5.70
N ALA A 173 20.37 4.96 -5.98
CA ALA A 173 20.76 5.93 -4.97
C ALA A 173 19.57 6.75 -4.49
N GLY A 174 19.63 7.20 -3.24
CA GLY A 174 18.66 8.05 -2.60
C GLY A 174 18.26 7.54 -1.22
N GLN A 175 18.05 8.45 -0.30
CA GLN A 175 17.79 8.17 1.10
C GLN A 175 16.58 7.23 1.32
N TRP A 176 15.60 7.24 0.42
CA TRP A 176 14.44 6.35 0.49
C TRP A 176 14.75 4.91 0.05
N TYR A 177 15.80 4.71 -0.76
CA TYR A 177 16.04 3.45 -1.46
C TYR A 177 17.19 2.62 -0.91
N GLU A 178 18.27 3.27 -0.42
CA GLU A 178 19.57 2.62 -0.26
C GLU A 178 19.59 1.56 0.82
N ALA A 179 18.81 1.74 1.89
CA ALA A 179 18.75 0.76 2.99
C ALA A 179 17.80 -0.43 2.69
N HIS A 180 16.98 -0.36 1.65
CA HIS A 180 16.06 -1.44 1.27
C HIS A 180 16.76 -2.46 0.36
N ASP A 181 17.11 -3.61 0.92
CA ASP A 181 17.75 -4.73 0.22
C ASP A 181 16.71 -5.77 -0.21
N TYR A 182 16.25 -5.69 -1.47
CA TYR A 182 15.21 -6.57 -1.99
C TYR A 182 15.57 -8.06 -1.87
N ARG A 183 16.85 -8.42 -2.11
CA ARG A 183 17.30 -9.81 -2.01
C ARG A 183 17.24 -10.30 -0.57
N ALA A 184 17.82 -9.54 0.35
CA ALA A 184 17.83 -9.91 1.76
C ALA A 184 16.41 -10.01 2.32
N HIS A 185 15.54 -9.04 2.02
CA HIS A 185 14.12 -9.10 2.43
C HIS A 185 13.43 -10.32 1.83
N GLY A 186 13.64 -10.62 0.54
CA GLY A 186 13.09 -11.82 -0.10
C GLY A 186 13.55 -13.14 0.52
N GLU A 187 14.76 -13.19 1.07
CA GLU A 187 15.28 -14.37 1.77
C GLU A 187 14.74 -14.49 3.21
N ILE A 188 14.52 -13.35 3.89
CA ILE A 188 14.27 -13.30 5.33
C ILE A 188 12.77 -13.35 5.65
N VAL A 189 11.96 -12.44 5.06
CA VAL A 189 10.55 -12.26 5.45
C VAL A 189 9.61 -13.13 4.61
N ASP A 190 8.36 -13.26 5.05
CA ASP A 190 7.35 -14.05 4.35
C ASP A 190 6.92 -13.40 3.03
N PHE A 191 6.80 -12.07 3.01
CA PHE A 191 6.53 -11.30 1.79
C PHE A 191 6.89 -9.81 1.99
N SER A 192 6.92 -9.07 0.88
CA SER A 192 7.13 -7.63 0.89
C SER A 192 6.09 -6.91 0.05
N VAL A 193 5.66 -5.75 0.53
CA VAL A 193 4.85 -4.79 -0.21
C VAL A 193 5.79 -3.83 -0.92
N LEU A 194 5.75 -3.79 -2.25
CA LEU A 194 6.48 -2.79 -3.02
C LEU A 194 5.60 -1.55 -3.17
N MET A 195 6.07 -0.40 -2.70
CA MET A 195 5.32 0.87 -2.72
C MET A 195 5.31 1.49 -4.12
N THR A 196 4.67 0.81 -5.08
CA THR A 196 4.62 1.16 -6.50
C THR A 196 3.60 2.26 -6.79
N TYR A 197 3.75 3.40 -6.12
CA TYR A 197 2.95 4.63 -6.26
C TYR A 197 3.80 5.87 -5.96
N GLU A 198 3.21 7.07 -6.03
CA GLU A 198 3.84 8.38 -5.80
C GLU A 198 4.90 8.77 -6.86
N TRP A 199 4.78 8.29 -8.12
CA TRP A 199 5.50 8.93 -9.23
C TRP A 199 4.93 10.32 -9.49
N GLY A 200 3.59 10.45 -9.68
CA GLY A 200 2.89 11.71 -9.50
C GLY A 200 2.54 11.87 -8.03
N TYR A 201 3.05 12.89 -7.37
CA TYR A 201 2.83 13.17 -5.96
C TYR A 201 2.47 14.66 -5.75
N SER A 202 1.92 14.97 -4.59
CA SER A 202 1.30 16.27 -4.32
C SER A 202 2.22 17.48 -4.52
N ALA A 203 3.51 17.35 -4.24
CA ALA A 203 4.50 18.42 -4.40
C ALA A 203 5.23 18.41 -5.76
N GLY A 204 4.99 17.36 -6.57
CA GLY A 204 5.60 17.19 -7.89
C GLY A 204 4.71 17.71 -9.04
N PRO A 205 5.23 17.67 -10.27
CA PRO A 205 4.46 18.05 -11.46
C PRO A 205 3.33 17.06 -11.74
N PRO A 206 2.26 17.50 -12.45
CA PRO A 206 1.13 16.65 -12.79
C PRO A 206 1.53 15.41 -13.62
N MET A 207 1.35 14.23 -13.05
CA MET A 207 1.52 12.95 -13.74
C MET A 207 0.74 11.84 -13.03
N ALA A 208 0.62 10.66 -13.66
CA ALA A 208 -0.03 9.52 -13.05
C ALA A 208 0.67 9.12 -11.74
N VAL A 209 -0.12 8.80 -10.70
CA VAL A 209 0.40 8.41 -9.39
C VAL A 209 1.13 7.06 -9.47
N SER A 210 0.60 6.14 -10.26
CA SER A 210 1.11 4.77 -10.40
C SER A 210 1.12 4.35 -11.89
N PRO A 211 1.97 4.99 -12.76
CA PRO A 211 2.03 4.63 -14.17
C PRO A 211 2.52 3.20 -14.34
N ILE A 212 1.78 2.40 -15.12
CA ILE A 212 2.03 0.96 -15.23
C ILE A 212 3.43 0.61 -15.72
N THR A 213 4.01 1.45 -16.58
CA THR A 213 5.37 1.28 -17.08
C THR A 213 6.42 1.34 -15.99
N GLU A 214 6.23 2.22 -15.01
CA GLU A 214 7.15 2.36 -13.87
C GLU A 214 6.90 1.24 -12.84
N VAL A 215 5.63 0.93 -12.56
CA VAL A 215 5.24 -0.20 -11.71
C VAL A 215 5.88 -1.49 -12.23
N GLU A 216 5.76 -1.76 -13.53
CA GLU A 216 6.32 -2.96 -14.14
C GLU A 216 7.85 -3.03 -14.03
N LYS A 217 8.57 -1.92 -14.23
CA LYS A 217 10.04 -1.86 -14.05
C LYS A 217 10.46 -2.27 -12.64
N VAL A 218 9.77 -1.74 -11.62
CA VAL A 218 10.06 -2.08 -10.22
C VAL A 218 9.79 -3.57 -9.97
N ILE A 219 8.67 -4.11 -10.42
CA ILE A 219 8.32 -5.51 -10.22
C ILE A 219 9.29 -6.43 -10.99
N GLN A 220 9.67 -6.08 -12.22
CA GLN A 220 10.65 -6.85 -12.99
C GLN A 220 12.01 -6.89 -12.28
N PHE A 221 12.46 -5.77 -11.70
CA PHE A 221 13.67 -5.78 -10.87
C PHE A 221 13.47 -6.66 -9.63
N ALA A 222 12.36 -6.52 -8.91
CA ALA A 222 12.06 -7.33 -7.71
C ALA A 222 12.10 -8.84 -8.00
N LEU A 223 11.56 -9.27 -9.15
CA LEU A 223 11.58 -10.67 -9.59
C LEU A 223 12.99 -11.22 -9.86
N THR A 224 13.98 -10.37 -10.05
CA THR A 224 15.40 -10.80 -10.08
C THR A 224 16.00 -11.00 -8.69
N GLN A 225 15.32 -10.53 -7.63
CA GLN A 225 15.81 -10.52 -6.26
C GLN A 225 15.04 -11.46 -5.34
N MET A 226 13.74 -11.66 -5.57
CA MET A 226 12.87 -12.50 -4.74
C MET A 226 11.78 -13.19 -5.58
N PRO A 227 11.24 -14.33 -5.10
CA PRO A 227 10.18 -15.05 -5.82
C PRO A 227 8.86 -14.25 -5.85
N ALA A 228 8.08 -14.46 -6.92
CA ALA A 228 6.84 -13.73 -7.18
C ALA A 228 5.78 -13.89 -6.06
N GLU A 229 5.76 -15.07 -5.41
CA GLU A 229 4.87 -15.38 -4.29
C GLU A 229 5.21 -14.63 -3.00
N LYS A 230 6.32 -13.89 -2.98
CA LYS A 230 6.70 -12.97 -1.89
C LYS A 230 6.46 -11.50 -2.21
N ILE A 231 5.89 -11.18 -3.38
CA ILE A 231 5.69 -9.81 -3.84
C ILE A 231 4.22 -9.44 -3.80
N MET A 232 3.87 -8.42 -3.02
CA MET A 232 2.60 -7.70 -3.12
C MET A 232 2.83 -6.36 -3.82
N MET A 233 2.06 -6.10 -4.88
CA MET A 233 2.12 -4.84 -5.62
C MET A 233 1.38 -3.74 -4.84
N GLY A 234 2.04 -2.65 -4.51
CA GLY A 234 1.42 -1.47 -3.91
C GLY A 234 0.58 -0.69 -4.94
N GLN A 235 -0.58 -0.22 -4.53
CA GLN A 235 -1.52 0.53 -5.36
C GLN A 235 -2.18 1.65 -4.57
N ASN A 236 -2.17 2.87 -5.12
CA ASN A 236 -2.92 3.99 -4.58
C ASN A 236 -4.43 3.86 -4.82
N LEU A 237 -5.24 4.33 -3.88
CA LEU A 237 -6.70 4.50 -4.02
C LEU A 237 -7.11 5.96 -4.24
N TYR A 238 -6.17 6.83 -4.55
CA TYR A 238 -6.38 8.27 -4.74
C TYR A 238 -5.77 8.74 -6.06
N GLY A 239 -6.13 9.92 -6.45
CA GLY A 239 -5.45 10.71 -7.46
C GLY A 239 -5.11 12.07 -6.90
N TYR A 240 -4.59 12.93 -7.76
CA TYR A 240 -4.30 14.31 -7.41
C TYR A 240 -4.92 15.30 -8.40
N ASP A 241 -5.32 16.44 -7.86
CA ASP A 241 -5.84 17.60 -8.56
C ASP A 241 -4.86 18.76 -8.40
N TRP A 242 -4.08 19.04 -9.46
CA TRP A 242 -3.10 20.12 -9.51
C TRP A 242 -3.71 21.40 -10.04
N THR A 243 -3.53 22.51 -9.34
CA THR A 243 -3.77 23.85 -9.88
C THR A 243 -2.61 24.25 -10.81
N LEU A 244 -2.93 24.76 -12.00
CA LEU A 244 -1.94 25.15 -12.99
C LEU A 244 -1.76 26.68 -13.06
N PRO A 245 -0.58 27.20 -13.47
CA PRO A 245 0.62 26.41 -13.81
C PRO A 245 1.25 25.78 -12.56
N PHE A 246 1.84 24.57 -12.71
CA PHE A 246 2.60 23.96 -11.64
C PHE A 246 3.85 24.82 -11.34
N VAL A 247 4.08 25.10 -10.07
CA VAL A 247 5.26 25.83 -9.57
C VAL A 247 5.98 24.96 -8.54
N PRO A 248 7.26 24.59 -8.77
CA PRO A 248 8.03 23.85 -7.77
C PRO A 248 8.09 24.59 -6.43
N GLY A 249 7.79 23.91 -5.32
CA GLY A 249 7.71 24.49 -3.98
C GLY A 249 6.49 25.37 -3.74
N GLY A 250 5.56 25.42 -4.70
CA GLY A 250 4.29 26.16 -4.59
C GLY A 250 3.18 25.37 -3.89
N GLN A 251 1.95 25.59 -4.32
CA GLN A 251 0.77 24.92 -3.77
C GLN A 251 0.81 23.42 -4.07
N TYR A 252 0.62 22.59 -3.06
CA TYR A 252 0.51 21.15 -3.21
C TYR A 252 -0.80 20.76 -3.89
N ALA A 253 -0.74 19.73 -4.72
CA ALA A 253 -1.94 19.15 -5.31
C ALA A 253 -2.83 18.53 -4.22
N ARG A 254 -4.14 18.63 -4.43
CA ARG A 254 -5.12 18.06 -3.52
C ARG A 254 -5.37 16.59 -3.86
N ALA A 255 -5.26 15.70 -2.87
CA ALA A 255 -5.68 14.32 -3.02
C ALA A 255 -7.21 14.23 -3.23
N VAL A 256 -7.60 13.39 -4.18
CA VAL A 256 -9.02 13.14 -4.51
C VAL A 256 -9.26 11.63 -4.66
N SER A 257 -10.43 11.14 -4.23
CA SER A 257 -10.81 9.76 -4.52
C SER A 257 -11.14 9.60 -6.00
N PRO A 258 -11.06 8.39 -6.58
CA PRO A 258 -11.52 8.10 -7.93
C PRO A 258 -12.96 8.53 -8.16
N GLN A 259 -13.84 8.30 -7.20
CA GLN A 259 -15.23 8.76 -7.26
C GLN A 259 -15.32 10.30 -7.33
N ARG A 260 -14.54 10.99 -6.49
CA ARG A 260 -14.51 12.46 -6.49
C ARG A 260 -13.95 13.05 -7.78
N ALA A 261 -12.94 12.40 -8.38
CA ALA A 261 -12.38 12.82 -9.66
C ALA A 261 -13.45 12.77 -10.77
N ILE A 262 -14.25 11.71 -10.82
CA ILE A 262 -15.37 11.59 -11.78
C ILE A 262 -16.42 12.68 -11.56
N GLU A 263 -16.76 12.98 -10.30
CA GLU A 263 -17.71 14.06 -9.96
C GLU A 263 -17.20 15.43 -10.40
N ILE A 264 -15.88 15.72 -10.19
CA ILE A 264 -15.25 16.96 -10.65
C ILE A 264 -15.33 17.06 -12.17
N ALA A 265 -15.01 15.98 -12.89
CA ALA A 265 -15.08 15.95 -14.35
C ALA A 265 -16.52 16.23 -14.83
N ALA A 266 -17.52 15.58 -14.23
CA ALA A 266 -18.93 15.75 -14.57
C ALA A 266 -19.42 17.19 -14.29
N ALA A 267 -19.08 17.75 -13.13
CA ALA A 267 -19.47 19.12 -12.75
C ALA A 267 -18.90 20.20 -13.67
N ASN A 268 -17.73 19.94 -14.28
CA ASN A 268 -17.04 20.87 -15.16
C ASN A 268 -17.17 20.51 -16.66
N ASN A 269 -18.03 19.54 -17.02
CA ASN A 269 -18.16 19.02 -18.38
C ASN A 269 -16.80 18.62 -19.00
N ALA A 270 -15.86 18.15 -18.18
CA ALA A 270 -14.54 17.75 -18.63
C ALA A 270 -14.55 16.33 -19.21
N VAL A 271 -13.85 16.15 -20.32
CA VAL A 271 -13.66 14.82 -20.93
C VAL A 271 -12.53 14.10 -20.19
N ILE A 272 -12.81 12.89 -19.72
CA ILE A 272 -11.82 12.03 -19.11
C ILE A 272 -11.08 11.28 -20.21
N ASP A 273 -9.82 11.67 -20.43
CA ASP A 273 -8.88 10.98 -21.32
C ASP A 273 -8.25 9.78 -20.62
N TYR A 274 -7.65 8.89 -21.43
CA TYR A 274 -6.92 7.75 -20.93
C TYR A 274 -5.54 7.68 -21.58
N ASP A 275 -4.50 7.87 -20.78
CA ASP A 275 -3.13 7.71 -21.26
C ASP A 275 -2.80 6.23 -21.41
N THR A 276 -2.62 5.79 -22.64
CA THR A 276 -2.38 4.37 -22.97
C THR A 276 -0.98 3.89 -22.62
N THR A 277 -0.04 4.80 -22.35
CA THR A 277 1.33 4.47 -21.91
C THR A 277 1.36 4.29 -20.39
N ALA A 278 0.86 5.27 -19.65
CA ALA A 278 0.74 5.20 -18.20
C ALA A 278 -0.37 4.22 -17.75
N GLN A 279 -1.32 3.90 -18.65
CA GLN A 279 -2.55 3.17 -18.36
C GLN A 279 -3.31 3.82 -17.19
N ALA A 280 -3.52 5.14 -17.29
CA ALA A 280 -4.17 5.92 -16.24
C ALA A 280 -5.10 6.99 -16.83
N PRO A 281 -6.29 7.21 -16.22
CA PRO A 281 -7.20 8.27 -16.60
C PRO A 281 -6.71 9.63 -16.11
N ASN A 282 -7.03 10.66 -16.90
CA ASN A 282 -6.73 12.05 -16.56
C ASN A 282 -7.69 13.02 -17.26
N PHE A 283 -7.79 14.25 -16.77
CA PHE A 283 -8.53 15.30 -17.42
C PHE A 283 -8.04 16.69 -17.02
N ASN A 284 -8.44 17.70 -17.80
CA ASN A 284 -8.23 19.10 -17.47
C ASN A 284 -9.59 19.77 -17.26
N TYR A 285 -9.64 20.77 -16.39
CA TYR A 285 -10.81 21.63 -16.21
C TYR A 285 -10.39 23.04 -15.77
N VAL A 286 -11.34 23.97 -15.79
CA VAL A 286 -11.17 25.32 -15.25
C VAL A 286 -12.19 25.48 -14.14
N ASP A 287 -11.74 25.91 -12.96
CA ASP A 287 -12.62 26.13 -11.80
C ASP A 287 -13.42 27.44 -11.91
N ASP A 288 -14.34 27.65 -10.97
CA ASP A 288 -15.19 28.86 -10.94
C ASP A 288 -14.39 30.16 -10.74
N ALA A 289 -13.14 30.07 -10.26
CA ALA A 289 -12.21 31.21 -10.13
C ALA A 289 -11.37 31.44 -11.40
N GLY A 290 -11.60 30.66 -12.46
CA GLY A 290 -10.88 30.75 -13.73
C GLY A 290 -9.48 30.14 -13.71
N LYS A 291 -9.16 29.31 -12.71
CA LYS A 291 -7.87 28.60 -12.65
C LYS A 291 -7.96 27.28 -13.40
N ALA A 292 -6.95 27.02 -14.20
CA ALA A 292 -6.81 25.75 -14.88
C ALA A 292 -6.31 24.65 -13.92
N HIS A 293 -6.80 23.44 -14.12
CA HIS A 293 -6.46 22.26 -13.33
C HIS A 293 -6.08 21.08 -14.20
N LYS A 294 -5.26 20.18 -13.66
CA LYS A 294 -4.96 18.86 -14.19
C LYS A 294 -5.21 17.83 -13.11
N VAL A 295 -6.00 16.81 -13.45
CA VAL A 295 -6.29 15.68 -12.54
C VAL A 295 -5.75 14.40 -13.14
N TRP A 296 -5.05 13.61 -12.33
CA TRP A 296 -4.70 12.21 -12.61
C TRP A 296 -5.27 11.35 -11.49
N PHE A 297 -5.85 10.21 -11.84
CA PHE A 297 -6.50 9.32 -10.87
C PHE A 297 -6.50 7.86 -11.35
N GLU A 298 -7.21 6.98 -10.67
CA GLU A 298 -7.39 5.57 -11.07
C GLU A 298 -8.85 5.31 -11.43
N ASP A 299 -9.09 4.43 -12.42
CA ASP A 299 -10.43 3.95 -12.75
C ASP A 299 -10.43 2.43 -13.02
N ALA A 300 -11.60 1.88 -13.40
CA ALA A 300 -11.73 0.45 -13.67
C ALA A 300 -10.75 -0.05 -14.74
N ARG A 301 -10.39 0.77 -15.73
CA ARG A 301 -9.46 0.42 -16.81
C ARG A 301 -8.02 0.31 -16.29
N SER A 302 -7.58 1.30 -15.51
CA SER A 302 -6.23 1.32 -14.94
C SER A 302 -6.03 0.20 -13.92
N ILE A 303 -7.02 -0.07 -13.08
CA ILE A 303 -6.98 -1.20 -12.13
C ILE A 303 -6.97 -2.55 -12.86
N GLN A 304 -7.78 -2.72 -13.91
CA GLN A 304 -7.74 -3.96 -14.69
C GLN A 304 -6.37 -4.17 -15.35
N ALA A 305 -5.70 -3.11 -15.81
CA ALA A 305 -4.33 -3.20 -16.33
C ALA A 305 -3.34 -3.70 -15.26
N LYS A 306 -3.45 -3.20 -14.01
CA LYS A 306 -2.67 -3.66 -12.85
C LYS A 306 -2.96 -5.13 -12.52
N PHE A 307 -4.22 -5.55 -12.53
CA PHE A 307 -4.58 -6.96 -12.29
C PHE A 307 -4.06 -7.89 -13.39
N ASN A 308 -4.05 -7.43 -14.63
CA ASN A 308 -3.45 -8.19 -15.73
C ASN A 308 -1.93 -8.35 -15.55
N LEU A 309 -1.24 -7.30 -15.08
CA LEU A 309 0.18 -7.36 -14.72
C LEU A 309 0.43 -8.36 -13.59
N MET A 310 -0.35 -8.30 -12.50
CA MET A 310 -0.25 -9.24 -11.37
C MET A 310 -0.42 -10.70 -11.83
N LYS A 311 -1.43 -10.96 -12.67
CA LYS A 311 -1.69 -12.31 -13.19
C LYS A 311 -0.54 -12.81 -14.07
N ARG A 312 -0.06 -11.96 -14.99
CA ARG A 312 1.03 -12.27 -15.90
C ARG A 312 2.33 -12.60 -15.17
N LEU A 313 2.62 -11.88 -14.10
CA LEU A 313 3.85 -12.04 -13.31
C LEU A 313 3.70 -12.98 -12.10
N ASN A 314 2.51 -13.55 -11.91
CA ASN A 314 2.20 -14.50 -10.84
C ASN A 314 2.50 -13.95 -9.43
N LEU A 315 2.20 -12.66 -9.17
CA LEU A 315 2.49 -12.03 -7.89
C LEU A 315 1.60 -12.57 -6.76
N ARG A 316 2.06 -12.49 -5.50
CA ARG A 316 1.29 -12.86 -4.31
C ARG A 316 -0.04 -12.12 -4.21
N GLY A 317 -0.04 -10.81 -4.38
CA GLY A 317 -1.23 -10.01 -4.18
C GLY A 317 -1.04 -8.52 -4.44
N ILE A 318 -1.98 -7.76 -3.89
CA ILE A 318 -2.03 -6.30 -4.00
C ILE A 318 -2.23 -5.68 -2.62
N SER A 319 -1.61 -4.53 -2.40
CA SER A 319 -1.69 -3.76 -1.16
C SER A 319 -2.07 -2.31 -1.46
N TYR A 320 -3.19 -1.86 -0.89
CA TYR A 320 -3.76 -0.56 -1.18
C TYR A 320 -3.37 0.51 -0.15
N TRP A 321 -2.83 1.62 -0.62
CA TRP A 321 -2.70 2.85 0.12
C TRP A 321 -3.76 3.84 -0.35
N LYS A 322 -4.76 4.26 0.41
CA LYS A 322 -5.25 3.72 1.68
C LYS A 322 -6.79 3.81 1.74
N LEU A 323 -7.39 3.22 2.74
CA LEU A 323 -8.82 3.35 3.04
C LEU A 323 -9.18 4.83 3.30
N GLY A 324 -10.40 5.24 2.97
CA GLY A 324 -10.85 6.63 3.04
C GLY A 324 -10.98 7.32 1.67
N PHE A 325 -10.59 6.62 0.59
CA PHE A 325 -10.76 7.09 -0.79
C PHE A 325 -11.73 6.18 -1.54
N ALA A 326 -12.98 6.61 -1.68
CA ALA A 326 -14.03 5.80 -2.29
C ALA A 326 -13.71 5.38 -3.74
N PHE A 327 -13.67 4.06 -3.97
CA PHE A 327 -13.43 3.46 -5.28
C PHE A 327 -14.23 2.15 -5.43
N PRO A 328 -15.56 2.20 -5.51
CA PRO A 328 -16.40 0.99 -5.48
C PRO A 328 -16.13 0.02 -6.64
N GLN A 329 -15.73 0.53 -7.82
CA GLN A 329 -15.41 -0.30 -8.98
C GLN A 329 -14.23 -1.23 -8.74
N ASN A 330 -13.24 -0.83 -7.92
CA ASN A 330 -12.08 -1.64 -7.59
C ASN A 330 -12.48 -2.96 -6.92
N TRP A 331 -13.41 -2.91 -5.98
CA TRP A 331 -13.83 -4.08 -5.20
C TRP A 331 -14.61 -5.08 -6.05
N LEU A 332 -15.45 -4.59 -6.96
CA LEU A 332 -16.13 -5.43 -7.93
C LEU A 332 -15.12 -6.12 -8.85
N LEU A 333 -14.12 -5.40 -9.35
CA LEU A 333 -13.07 -5.97 -10.19
C LEU A 333 -12.22 -7.02 -9.45
N ILE A 334 -11.95 -6.84 -8.15
CA ILE A 334 -11.27 -7.88 -7.36
C ILE A 334 -12.10 -9.16 -7.39
N SER A 335 -13.40 -9.07 -7.09
CA SER A 335 -14.27 -10.25 -7.08
C SER A 335 -14.38 -10.94 -8.44
N GLU A 336 -14.31 -10.19 -9.55
CA GLU A 336 -14.33 -10.75 -10.89
C GLU A 336 -12.99 -11.40 -11.31
N ASN A 337 -11.87 -10.92 -10.80
CA ASN A 337 -10.54 -11.34 -11.23
C ASN A 337 -9.90 -12.41 -10.32
N PHE A 338 -10.29 -12.47 -9.04
CA PHE A 338 -9.57 -13.24 -8.02
C PHE A 338 -10.49 -13.93 -7.02
N ASN A 339 -9.97 -15.00 -6.42
CA ASN A 339 -10.45 -15.55 -5.16
C ASN A 339 -9.57 -14.97 -4.06
N VAL A 340 -10.15 -14.16 -3.18
CA VAL A 340 -9.39 -13.55 -2.08
C VAL A 340 -9.14 -14.59 -0.99
N VAL A 341 -7.88 -14.75 -0.62
CA VAL A 341 -7.45 -15.65 0.46
C VAL A 341 -7.86 -15.04 1.81
N LYS A 342 -8.43 -15.85 2.71
CA LYS A 342 -8.69 -15.50 4.11
C LYS A 342 -7.68 -16.22 5.00
N ARG A 343 -7.25 -15.57 6.09
CA ARG A 343 -6.24 -16.10 7.01
C ARG A 343 -6.73 -16.07 8.46
#